data_f6013af96b5b0bccf5606d4ae9f262c7
#
_entry.id   f6013af96b5b0bccf5606d4ae9f262c7
#
_cell.length_a   1.000
_cell.length_b   1.000
_cell.length_c   1.000
_cell.angle_alpha   90.00
_cell.angle_beta   90.00
_cell.angle_gamma   90.00
#
_symmetry.space_group_name_H-M   'P 1'
#
loop_
_entity.id
_entity.type
_entity.pdbx_description
1 polymer ?
#
loop_
_entity_poly.entity_id
_entity_poly.type
_entity_poly.pdbx_seq_one_letter_code
_entity_poly.pdbx_strand_id
1 'polypeptide(L)'
;MPEIKRGGGVKGLCRNSVLSREMKRAEVKMQHYSFIFSRVAAKVSLLRDKKGEKKMMFSKWERLTVLIFLVTIFITGQALAADTVNIVDIDPLSGPMKDVGDRTVWGLKFAVDETNAAGGLLGKQIKLILEDSQLKPDVAARKAIRAIMEDKVQFILQLTSTAVAQALMDVAQKNKVIFTTLDAESDFLTGKNFNKYTFRTCFTTRNRARAYTEFFKTKPWRKFYLMNQDYAFGHAVADDFKKALTEGIPDAKIVGEDYAPIGQKDFGPYISKILASGAEIIFTGDYGVDLSNLIIQGARMGIKLPVRYATYFLDDDVQLPQIGQAAVGTFVNSTYLPTINTPQNKAFLERWHKEFKDTAHPWPAANLGYSYNGAMFLFAAIKKAGSFDPEAVIKAWEGMEYDSLVGKQIMRACDHQIMMPGPIGEIQAKSRLFSFPFADNPVMIPMDKVAVPPGETGNPRCTGGK
;
A
#
# COMPACT_ATOMS: atom_id res chain seq x y z
N MET A 1 34.20 -23.80 -4.60
CA MET A 1 33.18 -23.73 -3.52
C MET A 1 33.76 -22.88 -2.39
N PRO A 2 33.23 -21.72 -2.12
CA PRO A 2 33.32 -21.08 -0.81
C PRO A 2 31.93 -20.98 -0.17
N GLU A 3 31.89 -21.25 1.12
CA GLU A 3 30.69 -21.25 1.98
C GLU A 3 29.98 -19.90 2.03
N ILE A 4 28.67 -19.92 1.79
CA ILE A 4 27.78 -18.79 2.00
C ILE A 4 27.39 -18.79 3.48
N LYS A 5 27.94 -17.85 4.23
CA LYS A 5 27.47 -17.51 5.60
C LYS A 5 26.03 -17.00 5.55
N ARG A 6 25.13 -17.71 6.20
CA ARG A 6 23.75 -17.28 6.48
C ARG A 6 23.80 -16.06 7.41
N GLY A 7 23.40 -14.92 6.93
CA GLY A 7 23.41 -13.65 7.63
C GLY A 7 22.03 -13.24 8.15
N GLY A 8 22.07 -12.73 9.30
CA GLY A 8 21.20 -12.05 10.20
C GLY A 8 19.86 -11.44 9.74
N GLY A 9 18.85 -11.70 10.54
CA GLY A 9 17.49 -11.21 10.36
C GLY A 9 17.34 -9.69 10.49
N VAL A 10 16.31 -9.21 9.82
CA VAL A 10 15.86 -7.81 9.66
C VAL A 10 15.57 -7.07 10.99
N LYS A 11 15.86 -7.60 12.15
CA LYS A 11 15.61 -6.97 13.46
C LYS A 11 16.55 -5.81 13.84
N GLY A 12 17.58 -5.53 13.06
CA GLY A 12 18.68 -4.62 13.46
C GLY A 12 18.72 -3.22 12.83
N LEU A 13 18.12 -2.98 11.69
CA LEU A 13 18.42 -1.79 10.87
C LEU A 13 17.47 -0.60 10.99
N CYS A 14 16.21 -0.79 11.41
CA CYS A 14 15.26 0.34 11.59
C CYS A 14 15.25 0.96 13.00
N ARG A 15 15.95 0.38 13.98
CA ARG A 15 15.94 0.90 15.37
C ARG A 15 16.96 1.98 15.66
N ASN A 16 17.94 2.21 14.78
CA ASN A 16 19.15 2.99 15.15
C ASN A 16 19.20 4.46 14.73
N SER A 17 18.30 4.97 13.87
CA SER A 17 18.46 6.37 13.42
C SER A 17 17.56 7.38 14.15
N VAL A 18 16.31 7.08 14.40
CA VAL A 18 15.40 8.03 15.07
C VAL A 18 15.36 7.79 16.59
N LEU A 19 15.15 6.54 17.02
CA LEU A 19 15.17 6.17 18.45
C LEU A 19 16.53 6.49 19.11
N SER A 20 17.66 6.34 18.40
CA SER A 20 18.98 6.68 18.94
C SER A 20 19.18 8.17 19.08
N ARG A 21 18.59 9.01 18.22
CA ARG A 21 18.65 10.47 18.35
C ARG A 21 17.75 11.00 19.47
N GLU A 22 16.57 10.44 19.62
CA GLU A 22 15.68 10.82 20.73
C GLU A 22 16.17 10.30 22.08
N MET A 23 16.67 9.06 22.13
CA MET A 23 17.32 8.54 23.34
C MET A 23 18.55 9.36 23.72
N LYS A 24 19.42 9.73 22.77
CA LYS A 24 20.57 10.62 23.04
C LYS A 24 20.13 12.01 23.49
N ARG A 25 19.03 12.56 22.93
CA ARG A 25 18.47 13.83 23.42
C ARG A 25 17.87 13.71 24.82
N ALA A 26 17.22 12.58 25.12
CA ALA A 26 16.71 12.28 26.46
C ALA A 26 17.84 12.04 27.46
N GLU A 27 18.90 11.32 27.08
CA GLU A 27 20.09 11.12 27.92
C GLU A 27 20.82 12.43 28.22
N VAL A 28 21.02 13.30 27.23
CA VAL A 28 21.64 14.62 27.41
C VAL A 28 20.78 15.50 28.34
N LYS A 29 19.45 15.47 28.21
CA LYS A 29 18.55 16.17 29.12
C LYS A 29 18.60 15.57 30.52
N MET A 30 18.62 14.26 30.68
CA MET A 30 18.74 13.60 31.99
C MET A 30 20.08 13.90 32.66
N GLN A 31 21.18 13.93 31.93
CA GLN A 31 22.48 14.33 32.46
C GLN A 31 22.50 15.80 32.93
N HIS A 32 21.82 16.68 32.18
CA HIS A 32 21.69 18.08 32.58
C HIS A 32 20.86 18.25 33.87
N TYR A 33 19.76 17.51 33.99
CA TYR A 33 18.94 17.49 35.19
C TYR A 33 19.67 16.85 36.38
N SER A 34 20.43 15.76 36.17
CA SER A 34 21.24 15.14 37.22
C SER A 34 22.34 16.11 37.76
N PHE A 35 22.92 16.91 36.86
CA PHE A 35 23.91 17.93 37.25
C PHE A 35 23.30 19.09 38.08
N ILE A 36 22.07 19.51 37.70
CA ILE A 36 21.31 20.50 38.50
C ILE A 36 20.90 19.92 39.85
N PHE A 37 20.47 18.67 39.89
CA PHE A 37 20.08 17.99 41.12
C PHE A 37 21.25 17.82 42.09
N SER A 38 22.42 17.47 41.60
CA SER A 38 23.64 17.37 42.42
C SER A 38 24.08 18.71 43.02
N ARG A 39 23.89 19.83 42.28
CA ARG A 39 24.18 21.20 42.78
C ARG A 39 23.16 21.68 43.84
N VAL A 40 21.90 21.30 43.69
CA VAL A 40 20.85 21.61 44.68
C VAL A 40 21.05 20.77 45.94
N ALA A 41 21.37 19.49 45.78
CA ALA A 41 21.65 18.59 46.93
C ALA A 41 22.91 19.02 47.70
N ALA A 42 23.96 19.54 47.02
CA ALA A 42 25.19 20.04 47.66
C ALA A 42 25.01 21.38 48.41
N LYS A 43 23.94 22.15 48.16
CA LYS A 43 23.60 23.40 48.85
C LYS A 43 22.63 23.22 50.02
N VAL A 44 22.13 22.00 50.27
CA VAL A 44 21.36 21.72 51.46
C VAL A 44 22.27 21.61 52.67
N SER A 45 22.58 22.74 53.30
CA SER A 45 23.36 22.76 54.51
C SER A 45 22.56 22.15 55.65
N LEU A 46 23.07 21.07 56.21
CA LEU A 46 22.61 20.48 57.46
C LEU A 46 23.06 21.37 58.63
N LEU A 47 22.17 22.19 59.15
CA LEU A 47 22.41 22.92 60.41
C LEU A 47 22.07 21.96 61.59
N ARG A 48 22.98 21.88 62.54
CA ARG A 48 22.76 21.23 63.83
C ARG A 48 21.98 22.17 64.75
N ASP A 49 20.92 21.67 65.37
CA ASP A 49 20.22 22.42 66.40
C ASP A 49 21.04 22.43 67.72
N LYS A 50 20.59 23.22 68.71
CA LYS A 50 21.25 23.33 70.03
C LYS A 50 21.32 22.04 70.80
N LYS A 51 20.64 20.93 70.35
CA LYS A 51 20.64 19.60 71.00
C LYS A 51 21.43 18.57 70.14
N GLY A 52 22.09 18.99 69.03
CA GLY A 52 22.89 18.10 68.21
C GLY A 52 22.14 17.21 67.23
N GLU A 53 20.82 17.35 67.08
CA GLU A 53 20.03 16.60 66.12
C GLU A 53 20.02 17.23 64.75
N LYS A 54 20.09 16.39 63.72
CA LYS A 54 20.05 16.83 62.30
C LYS A 54 18.60 17.15 61.88
N LYS A 55 18.25 18.42 61.83
CA LYS A 55 16.93 18.86 61.37
C LYS A 55 17.03 19.59 60.05
N MET A 56 16.31 19.14 59.03
CA MET A 56 16.27 19.75 57.72
C MET A 56 15.28 20.92 57.73
N MET A 57 15.78 22.14 57.86
CA MET A 57 15.00 23.37 57.80
C MET A 57 15.10 23.96 56.38
N PHE A 58 14.01 23.90 55.65
CA PHE A 58 13.89 24.64 54.38
C PHE A 58 13.32 26.03 54.64
N SER A 59 13.95 27.05 54.07
CA SER A 59 13.40 28.39 54.01
C SER A 59 12.06 28.41 53.23
N LYS A 60 11.20 29.39 53.46
CA LYS A 60 9.90 29.50 52.75
C LYS A 60 10.12 29.52 51.20
N TRP A 61 11.21 30.09 50.75
CA TRP A 61 11.57 30.17 49.32
C TRP A 61 12.02 28.82 48.75
N GLU A 62 12.78 28.03 49.48
CA GLU A 62 13.20 26.68 49.06
C GLU A 62 12.03 25.71 49.02
N ARG A 63 11.08 25.81 49.94
CA ARG A 63 9.82 25.04 49.87
C ARG A 63 8.98 25.39 48.68
N LEU A 64 8.92 26.69 48.31
CA LEU A 64 8.20 27.16 47.14
C LEU A 64 8.88 26.66 45.85
N THR A 65 10.21 26.68 45.77
CA THR A 65 10.97 26.19 44.58
C THR A 65 10.81 24.68 44.40
N VAL A 66 10.86 23.90 45.50
CA VAL A 66 10.62 22.45 45.42
C VAL A 66 9.18 22.16 45.02
N LEU A 67 8.20 22.93 45.50
CA LEU A 67 6.80 22.76 45.15
C LEU A 67 6.56 23.09 43.63
N ILE A 68 7.14 24.19 43.17
CA ILE A 68 7.08 24.57 41.72
C ILE A 68 7.75 23.50 40.84
N PHE A 69 8.87 22.94 41.29
CA PHE A 69 9.60 21.89 40.55
C PHE A 69 8.79 20.57 40.55
N LEU A 70 8.16 20.19 41.67
CA LEU A 70 7.26 19.02 41.71
C LEU A 70 6.00 19.22 40.84
N VAL A 71 5.41 20.42 40.85
CA VAL A 71 4.27 20.76 40.01
C VAL A 71 4.67 20.75 38.52
N THR A 72 5.86 21.24 38.16
CA THR A 72 6.37 21.20 36.76
C THR A 72 6.66 19.77 36.32
N ILE A 73 7.22 18.91 37.20
CA ILE A 73 7.41 17.47 36.89
C ILE A 73 6.04 16.77 36.74
N PHE A 74 5.06 17.12 37.56
CA PHE A 74 3.72 16.51 37.48
C PHE A 74 2.98 16.93 36.21
N ILE A 75 3.10 18.20 35.78
CA ILE A 75 2.53 18.73 34.55
C ILE A 75 3.26 18.15 33.33
N THR A 76 4.59 17.98 33.34
CA THR A 76 5.35 17.36 32.26
C THR A 76 5.20 15.84 32.20
N GLY A 77 4.95 15.19 33.33
CA GLY A 77 4.71 13.74 33.41
C GLY A 77 3.36 13.28 32.82
N GLN A 78 2.37 14.16 32.78
CA GLN A 78 1.08 13.84 32.14
C GLN A 78 1.09 14.05 30.62
N ALA A 79 2.12 14.70 30.06
CA ALA A 79 2.24 14.96 28.62
C ALA A 79 2.84 13.81 27.80
N LEU A 80 3.09 12.62 28.38
CA LEU A 80 3.86 11.53 27.74
C LEU A 80 3.12 10.24 27.45
N ALA A 81 1.84 10.14 27.70
CA ALA A 81 1.02 9.12 27.02
C ALA A 81 0.42 9.79 25.78
N ALA A 82 1.17 9.82 24.67
CA ALA A 82 0.60 10.26 23.41
C ALA A 82 -0.63 9.40 23.14
N ASP A 83 -1.82 10.03 23.17
CA ASP A 83 -3.07 9.35 22.83
C ASP A 83 -2.92 8.80 21.41
N THR A 84 -3.09 7.50 21.24
CA THR A 84 -2.84 6.83 19.97
C THR A 84 -4.13 6.38 19.33
N VAL A 85 -4.16 6.39 17.97
CA VAL A 85 -5.15 5.66 17.19
C VAL A 85 -4.49 4.41 16.62
N ASN A 86 -5.11 3.25 16.87
CA ASN A 86 -4.60 1.97 16.39
C ASN A 86 -5.22 1.63 15.04
N ILE A 87 -4.36 1.30 14.08
CA ILE A 87 -4.72 0.81 12.73
C ILE A 87 -4.02 -0.54 12.55
N VAL A 88 -4.73 -1.55 12.07
CA VAL A 88 -4.13 -2.86 11.80
C VAL A 88 -4.00 -3.11 10.30
N ASP A 89 -2.85 -3.60 9.89
CA ASP A 89 -2.61 -4.17 8.57
C ASP A 89 -2.51 -5.69 8.68
N ILE A 90 -3.27 -6.40 7.83
CA ILE A 90 -3.38 -7.86 7.86
C ILE A 90 -3.02 -8.43 6.49
N ASP A 91 -1.72 -8.62 6.27
CA ASP A 91 -1.15 -9.10 5.02
C ASP A 91 -0.26 -10.34 5.21
N PRO A 92 0.14 -11.06 4.14
CA PRO A 92 1.02 -12.21 4.29
C PRO A 92 2.45 -11.75 4.65
N LEU A 93 2.82 -11.90 5.91
CA LEU A 93 4.18 -11.60 6.40
C LEU A 93 5.03 -12.87 6.50
N SER A 94 4.51 -14.01 6.03
CA SER A 94 5.20 -15.28 5.89
C SER A 94 4.74 -16.03 4.63
N GLY A 95 5.46 -17.09 4.25
CA GLY A 95 5.13 -17.95 3.12
C GLY A 95 5.46 -17.33 1.74
N PRO A 96 4.86 -17.84 0.66
CA PRO A 96 5.22 -17.48 -0.73
C PRO A 96 5.01 -16.01 -1.10
N MET A 97 4.06 -15.34 -0.44
CA MET A 97 3.72 -13.93 -0.72
C MET A 97 4.30 -12.95 0.32
N LYS A 98 5.26 -13.41 1.14
CA LYS A 98 5.91 -12.56 2.16
C LYS A 98 6.49 -11.27 1.58
N ASP A 99 7.10 -11.36 0.41
CA ASP A 99 7.70 -10.20 -0.27
C ASP A 99 6.66 -9.12 -0.60
N VAL A 100 5.46 -9.52 -1.02
CA VAL A 100 4.33 -8.60 -1.25
C VAL A 100 3.91 -7.93 0.06
N GLY A 101 3.75 -8.70 1.14
CA GLY A 101 3.41 -8.17 2.46
C GLY A 101 4.49 -7.23 3.01
N ASP A 102 5.76 -7.61 2.91
CA ASP A 102 6.87 -6.76 3.36
C ASP A 102 6.87 -5.40 2.64
N ARG A 103 6.67 -5.37 1.31
CA ARG A 103 6.57 -4.12 0.53
C ARG A 103 5.35 -3.29 0.92
N THR A 104 4.21 -3.93 1.17
CA THR A 104 3.03 -3.23 1.71
C THR A 104 3.36 -2.52 3.00
N VAL A 105 3.99 -3.22 3.94
CA VAL A 105 4.40 -2.67 5.24
C VAL A 105 5.35 -1.47 5.10
N TRP A 106 6.26 -1.47 4.14
CA TRP A 106 7.14 -0.32 3.89
C TRP A 106 6.37 0.94 3.52
N GLY A 107 5.44 0.84 2.56
CA GLY A 107 4.61 1.98 2.15
C GLY A 107 3.70 2.47 3.27
N LEU A 108 3.07 1.55 4.01
CA LEU A 108 2.21 1.90 5.16
C LEU A 108 3.00 2.59 6.28
N LYS A 109 4.19 2.06 6.63
CA LYS A 109 5.06 2.69 7.64
C LYS A 109 5.45 4.10 7.24
N PHE A 110 5.82 4.30 5.98
CA PHE A 110 6.19 5.64 5.51
C PHE A 110 5.01 6.63 5.61
N ALA A 111 3.78 6.21 5.25
CA ALA A 111 2.58 7.02 5.41
C ALA A 111 2.30 7.37 6.88
N VAL A 112 2.49 6.39 7.78
CA VAL A 112 2.32 6.57 9.24
C VAL A 112 3.37 7.49 9.80
N ASP A 113 4.65 7.30 9.45
CA ASP A 113 5.76 8.09 9.97
C ASP A 113 5.65 9.56 9.53
N GLU A 114 5.32 9.83 8.26
CA GLU A 114 5.05 11.19 7.78
C GLU A 114 3.85 11.83 8.51
N THR A 115 2.77 11.09 8.67
CA THR A 115 1.57 11.60 9.35
C THR A 115 1.86 11.89 10.82
N ASN A 116 2.59 11.01 11.50
CA ASN A 116 2.98 11.16 12.89
C ASN A 116 3.95 12.35 13.08
N ALA A 117 4.91 12.52 12.16
CA ALA A 117 5.82 13.66 12.16
C ALA A 117 5.10 14.99 11.96
N ALA A 118 3.96 14.99 11.22
CA ALA A 118 3.09 16.15 11.02
C ALA A 118 2.09 16.38 12.18
N GLY A 119 2.20 15.67 13.31
CA GLY A 119 1.33 15.80 14.48
C GLY A 119 0.22 14.75 14.58
N GLY A 120 0.25 13.73 13.74
CA GLY A 120 -0.67 12.59 13.77
C GLY A 120 -2.03 12.86 13.10
N LEU A 121 -3.00 12.00 13.42
CA LEU A 121 -4.40 12.15 13.00
C LEU A 121 -5.19 12.79 14.14
N LEU A 122 -5.79 13.95 13.89
CA LEU A 122 -6.60 14.67 14.89
C LEU A 122 -5.87 14.83 16.23
N GLY A 123 -4.54 15.04 16.19
CA GLY A 123 -3.69 15.19 17.36
C GLY A 123 -3.24 13.88 18.02
N LYS A 124 -3.68 12.72 17.53
CA LYS A 124 -3.26 11.40 18.02
C LYS A 124 -2.19 10.78 17.12
N GLN A 125 -1.20 10.14 17.72
CA GLN A 125 -0.21 9.37 16.98
C GLN A 125 -0.83 8.06 16.46
N ILE A 126 -0.49 7.69 15.22
CA ILE A 126 -0.92 6.41 14.64
C ILE A 126 0.00 5.31 15.16
N LYS A 127 -0.58 4.25 15.73
CA LYS A 127 0.11 2.98 15.99
C LYS A 127 -0.32 1.96 14.95
N LEU A 128 0.60 1.63 14.02
CA LEU A 128 0.38 0.57 13.03
C LEU A 128 0.66 -0.79 13.66
N ILE A 129 -0.35 -1.65 13.70
CA ILE A 129 -0.28 -3.05 14.15
C ILE A 129 -0.16 -3.92 12.90
N LEU A 130 0.81 -4.83 12.89
CA LEU A 130 1.07 -5.72 11.75
C LEU A 130 0.71 -7.14 12.12
N GLU A 131 -0.14 -7.77 11.31
CA GLU A 131 -0.62 -9.13 11.52
C GLU A 131 -0.41 -9.98 10.26
N ASP A 132 0.19 -11.14 10.45
CA ASP A 132 0.42 -12.10 9.37
C ASP A 132 -0.84 -12.90 9.06
N SER A 133 -1.45 -12.66 7.90
CA SER A 133 -2.62 -13.41 7.42
C SER A 133 -2.28 -14.83 6.98
N GLN A 134 -1.01 -15.14 6.67
CA GLN A 134 -0.58 -16.40 6.06
C GLN A 134 -1.35 -16.75 4.77
N LEU A 135 -1.97 -15.76 4.10
CA LEU A 135 -2.94 -15.93 3.00
C LEU A 135 -4.15 -16.79 3.37
N LYS A 136 -4.47 -16.96 4.66
CA LYS A 136 -5.57 -17.79 5.15
C LYS A 136 -6.71 -16.90 5.67
N PRO A 137 -7.91 -16.97 5.07
CA PRO A 137 -9.06 -16.15 5.46
C PRO A 137 -9.45 -16.30 6.94
N ASP A 138 -9.42 -17.53 7.48
CA ASP A 138 -9.73 -17.83 8.86
C ASP A 138 -8.69 -17.27 9.85
N VAL A 139 -7.40 -17.27 9.47
CA VAL A 139 -6.33 -16.66 10.26
C VAL A 139 -6.50 -15.16 10.30
N ALA A 140 -6.75 -14.54 9.15
CA ALA A 140 -6.95 -13.10 9.03
C ALA A 140 -8.17 -12.64 9.86
N ALA A 141 -9.31 -13.35 9.75
CA ALA A 141 -10.51 -13.04 10.52
C ALA A 141 -10.29 -13.10 12.02
N ARG A 142 -9.63 -14.15 12.54
CA ARG A 142 -9.31 -14.26 13.98
C ARG A 142 -8.42 -13.12 14.46
N LYS A 143 -7.40 -12.74 13.67
CA LYS A 143 -6.48 -11.65 14.00
C LYS A 143 -7.17 -10.29 13.97
N ALA A 144 -8.06 -10.06 13.00
CA ALA A 144 -8.88 -8.86 12.95
C ALA A 144 -9.79 -8.72 14.18
N ILE A 145 -10.50 -9.79 14.56
CA ILE A 145 -11.35 -9.81 15.75
C ILE A 145 -10.53 -9.50 17.00
N ARG A 146 -9.35 -10.11 17.15
CA ARG A 146 -8.45 -9.83 18.27
C ARG A 146 -8.04 -8.37 18.32
N ALA A 147 -7.58 -7.80 17.20
CA ALA A 147 -7.16 -6.40 17.11
C ALA A 147 -8.32 -5.44 17.46
N ILE A 148 -9.55 -5.75 17.04
CA ILE A 148 -10.73 -4.96 17.41
C ILE A 148 -11.02 -5.05 18.91
N MET A 149 -10.99 -6.25 19.49
CA MET A 149 -11.38 -6.46 20.88
C MET A 149 -10.31 -6.01 21.88
N GLU A 150 -9.04 -6.30 21.62
CA GLU A 150 -7.94 -6.04 22.53
C GLU A 150 -7.31 -4.66 22.28
N ASP A 151 -6.95 -4.36 21.00
CA ASP A 151 -6.26 -3.13 20.63
C ASP A 151 -7.21 -1.97 20.26
N LYS A 152 -8.54 -2.18 20.29
CA LYS A 152 -9.58 -1.18 19.97
C LYS A 152 -9.42 -0.58 18.58
N VAL A 153 -9.03 -1.39 17.62
CA VAL A 153 -8.85 -0.99 16.22
C VAL A 153 -10.20 -0.64 15.59
N GLN A 154 -10.24 0.47 14.86
CA GLN A 154 -11.41 0.93 14.09
C GLN A 154 -11.15 0.89 12.57
N PHE A 155 -9.90 0.68 12.14
CA PHE A 155 -9.48 0.70 10.75
C PHE A 155 -8.59 -0.52 10.47
N ILE A 156 -9.00 -1.32 9.49
CA ILE A 156 -8.30 -2.51 9.01
C ILE A 156 -7.82 -2.24 7.59
N LEU A 157 -6.55 -2.44 7.33
CA LEU A 157 -5.93 -2.39 6.01
C LEU A 157 -5.54 -3.80 5.57
N GLN A 158 -5.57 -4.04 4.26
CA GLN A 158 -5.11 -5.28 3.64
C GLN A 158 -4.82 -5.03 2.17
N LEU A 159 -3.75 -5.57 1.63
CA LEU A 159 -3.42 -5.38 0.23
C LEU A 159 -3.85 -6.59 -0.60
N THR A 160 -3.32 -7.77 -0.33
CA THR A 160 -3.46 -8.91 -1.24
C THR A 160 -4.43 -9.99 -0.78
N SER A 161 -4.96 -10.72 -1.75
CA SER A 161 -5.91 -11.85 -1.60
C SER A 161 -7.38 -11.45 -1.42
N THR A 162 -8.14 -11.69 -2.49
CA THR A 162 -9.61 -11.52 -2.47
C THR A 162 -10.30 -12.36 -1.41
N ALA A 163 -9.84 -13.60 -1.17
CA ALA A 163 -10.43 -14.47 -0.16
C ALA A 163 -10.19 -13.95 1.26
N VAL A 164 -9.02 -13.40 1.55
CA VAL A 164 -8.73 -12.73 2.83
C VAL A 164 -9.57 -11.46 2.95
N ALA A 165 -9.64 -10.64 1.88
CA ALA A 165 -10.46 -9.44 1.85
C ALA A 165 -11.92 -9.74 2.17
N GLN A 166 -12.52 -10.78 1.59
CA GLN A 166 -13.91 -11.17 1.87
C GLN A 166 -14.12 -11.50 3.36
N ALA A 167 -13.20 -12.25 3.97
CA ALA A 167 -13.29 -12.59 5.39
C ALA A 167 -13.16 -11.34 6.29
N LEU A 168 -12.29 -10.40 5.92
CA LEU A 168 -12.14 -9.14 6.64
C LEU A 168 -13.34 -8.21 6.46
N MET A 169 -13.98 -8.21 5.29
CA MET A 169 -15.24 -7.49 5.05
C MET A 169 -16.35 -7.97 5.99
N ASP A 170 -16.47 -9.28 6.19
CA ASP A 170 -17.48 -9.87 7.07
C ASP A 170 -17.21 -9.48 8.55
N VAL A 171 -15.94 -9.51 8.96
CA VAL A 171 -15.52 -9.05 10.29
C VAL A 171 -15.82 -7.56 10.47
N ALA A 172 -15.48 -6.74 9.49
CA ALA A 172 -15.67 -5.30 9.52
C ALA A 172 -17.17 -4.93 9.65
N GLN A 173 -18.02 -5.58 8.88
CA GLN A 173 -19.47 -5.39 8.94
C GLN A 173 -20.06 -5.74 10.31
N LYS A 174 -19.68 -6.90 10.86
CA LYS A 174 -20.19 -7.38 12.16
C LYS A 174 -19.76 -6.47 13.30
N ASN A 175 -18.56 -5.91 13.25
CA ASN A 175 -17.99 -5.11 14.32
C ASN A 175 -18.09 -3.60 14.08
N LYS A 176 -18.66 -3.17 12.94
CA LYS A 176 -18.82 -1.77 12.55
C LYS A 176 -17.50 -0.99 12.53
N VAL A 177 -16.44 -1.60 11.99
CA VAL A 177 -15.13 -1.00 11.76
C VAL A 177 -14.88 -0.85 10.26
N ILE A 178 -14.04 0.09 9.84
CA ILE A 178 -13.74 0.28 8.43
C ILE A 178 -12.68 -0.71 7.97
N PHE A 179 -12.96 -1.42 6.90
CA PHE A 179 -12.00 -2.22 6.15
C PHE A 179 -11.67 -1.53 4.84
N THR A 180 -10.39 -1.39 4.54
CA THR A 180 -9.90 -0.84 3.27
C THR A 180 -8.98 -1.86 2.61
N THR A 181 -9.37 -2.33 1.42
CA THR A 181 -8.46 -3.09 0.59
C THR A 181 -7.64 -2.18 -0.32
N LEU A 182 -6.35 -2.46 -0.39
CA LEU A 182 -5.37 -1.67 -1.13
C LEU A 182 -5.08 -2.24 -2.52
N ASP A 183 -5.32 -3.57 -2.74
CA ASP A 183 -5.09 -4.23 -4.04
C ASP A 183 -5.87 -5.54 -4.24
N ALA A 184 -6.96 -5.80 -3.51
CA ALA A 184 -7.84 -6.94 -3.83
C ALA A 184 -8.83 -6.55 -4.93
N GLU A 185 -8.61 -7.04 -6.16
CA GLU A 185 -9.21 -6.51 -7.39
C GLU A 185 -10.53 -7.14 -7.82
N SER A 186 -11.01 -8.15 -7.13
CA SER A 186 -12.27 -8.80 -7.55
C SER A 186 -13.47 -7.88 -7.44
N ASP A 187 -14.21 -7.73 -8.53
CA ASP A 187 -15.38 -6.83 -8.64
C ASP A 187 -16.44 -7.07 -7.59
N PHE A 188 -16.65 -8.33 -7.18
CA PHE A 188 -17.73 -8.64 -6.26
C PHE A 188 -17.59 -8.03 -4.87
N LEU A 189 -16.37 -7.66 -4.44
CA LEU A 189 -16.13 -7.07 -3.11
C LEU A 189 -16.90 -5.75 -2.90
N THR A 190 -16.87 -4.85 -3.89
CA THR A 190 -17.64 -3.59 -3.88
C THR A 190 -18.89 -3.64 -4.77
N GLY A 191 -19.09 -4.76 -5.50
CA GLY A 191 -20.27 -5.08 -6.27
C GLY A 191 -21.35 -5.79 -5.43
N LYS A 192 -21.64 -7.04 -5.79
CA LYS A 192 -22.73 -7.82 -5.16
C LYS A 192 -22.51 -8.14 -3.68
N ASN A 193 -21.25 -8.21 -3.21
CA ASN A 193 -20.93 -8.48 -1.80
C ASN A 193 -20.69 -7.21 -0.98
N PHE A 194 -20.97 -6.06 -1.55
CA PHE A 194 -20.77 -4.78 -0.89
C PHE A 194 -21.37 -4.72 0.50
N ASN A 195 -20.61 -4.17 1.43
CA ASN A 195 -21.12 -3.63 2.69
C ASN A 195 -20.57 -2.23 2.95
N LYS A 196 -21.28 -1.41 3.72
CA LYS A 196 -20.95 0.01 3.90
C LYS A 196 -19.63 0.28 4.63
N TYR A 197 -19.06 -0.72 5.31
CA TYR A 197 -17.80 -0.59 6.03
C TYR A 197 -16.58 -0.95 5.18
N THR A 198 -16.79 -1.35 3.93
CA THR A 198 -15.73 -1.74 3.00
C THR A 198 -15.42 -0.64 2.00
N PHE A 199 -14.13 -0.33 1.85
CA PHE A 199 -13.60 0.62 0.87
C PHE A 199 -12.51 -0.04 0.03
N ARG A 200 -12.40 0.34 -1.24
CA ARG A 200 -11.33 -0.12 -2.12
C ARG A 200 -10.59 1.06 -2.74
N THR A 201 -9.26 1.08 -2.57
CA THR A 201 -8.37 2.13 -3.08
C THR A 201 -7.48 1.67 -4.25
N CYS A 202 -7.86 0.58 -4.91
CA CYS A 202 -7.22 0.05 -6.12
C CYS A 202 -8.22 -0.16 -7.26
N PHE A 203 -7.73 -0.55 -8.42
CA PHE A 203 -8.56 -0.97 -9.55
C PHE A 203 -9.26 -2.30 -9.30
N THR A 204 -10.27 -2.57 -10.13
CA THR A 204 -10.80 -3.92 -10.36
C THR A 204 -10.25 -4.44 -11.69
N THR A 205 -10.39 -5.75 -11.93
CA THR A 205 -10.08 -6.36 -13.24
C THR A 205 -10.81 -5.66 -14.38
N ARG A 206 -12.06 -5.24 -14.16
CA ARG A 206 -12.85 -4.47 -15.13
C ARG A 206 -12.34 -3.06 -15.37
N ASN A 207 -11.90 -2.36 -14.32
CA ASN A 207 -11.27 -1.05 -14.49
C ASN A 207 -10.01 -1.16 -15.37
N ARG A 208 -9.18 -2.16 -15.12
CA ARG A 208 -7.96 -2.41 -15.91
C ARG A 208 -8.27 -2.79 -17.35
N ALA A 209 -9.25 -3.66 -17.58
CA ALA A 209 -9.71 -4.03 -18.91
C ALA A 209 -10.20 -2.81 -19.71
N ARG A 210 -10.98 -1.94 -19.06
CA ARG A 210 -11.48 -0.69 -19.67
C ARG A 210 -10.32 0.27 -20.00
N ALA A 211 -9.36 0.43 -19.07
CA ALA A 211 -8.18 1.27 -19.31
C ALA A 211 -7.40 0.79 -20.52
N TYR A 212 -7.13 -0.52 -20.65
CA TYR A 212 -6.45 -1.08 -21.79
C TYR A 212 -7.25 -0.94 -23.09
N THR A 213 -8.56 -1.14 -23.04
CA THR A 213 -9.41 -0.95 -24.22
C THR A 213 -9.35 0.48 -24.72
N GLU A 214 -9.45 1.49 -23.83
CA GLU A 214 -9.30 2.90 -24.21
C GLU A 214 -7.91 3.19 -24.79
N PHE A 215 -6.86 2.61 -24.20
CA PHE A 215 -5.50 2.74 -24.72
C PHE A 215 -5.38 2.15 -26.13
N PHE A 216 -5.89 0.95 -26.36
CA PHE A 216 -5.80 0.27 -27.64
C PHE A 216 -6.66 0.87 -28.75
N LYS A 217 -7.75 1.60 -28.42
CA LYS A 217 -8.53 2.38 -29.40
C LYS A 217 -7.66 3.32 -30.25
N THR A 218 -6.60 3.84 -29.66
CA THR A 218 -5.69 4.79 -30.32
C THR A 218 -4.53 4.11 -31.05
N LYS A 219 -4.50 2.79 -31.07
CA LYS A 219 -3.40 1.98 -31.61
C LYS A 219 -3.86 1.13 -32.80
N PRO A 220 -2.93 0.69 -33.66
CA PRO A 220 -3.30 -0.08 -34.87
C PRO A 220 -3.59 -1.56 -34.58
N TRP A 221 -3.31 -2.06 -33.38
CA TRP A 221 -3.43 -3.49 -33.05
C TRP A 221 -4.87 -3.94 -32.93
N ARG A 222 -5.18 -5.08 -33.59
CA ARG A 222 -6.53 -5.67 -33.62
C ARG A 222 -6.55 -7.15 -33.31
N LYS A 223 -5.38 -7.82 -33.18
CA LYS A 223 -5.27 -9.25 -32.92
C LYS A 223 -4.69 -9.49 -31.53
N PHE A 224 -5.50 -10.02 -30.65
CA PHE A 224 -5.16 -10.23 -29.24
C PHE A 224 -5.13 -11.71 -28.91
N TYR A 225 -4.12 -12.17 -28.19
CA TYR A 225 -4.04 -13.50 -27.61
C TYR A 225 -4.16 -13.39 -26.10
N LEU A 226 -5.05 -14.17 -25.49
CA LEU A 226 -5.22 -14.19 -24.02
C LEU A 226 -4.43 -15.36 -23.46
N MET A 227 -3.51 -15.07 -22.54
CA MET A 227 -2.70 -16.07 -21.85
C MET A 227 -2.77 -15.78 -20.34
N ASN A 228 -3.44 -16.61 -19.57
CA ASN A 228 -3.69 -16.36 -18.15
C ASN A 228 -3.45 -17.63 -17.30
N GLN A 229 -3.30 -17.43 -15.99
CA GLN A 229 -3.26 -18.54 -15.03
C GLN A 229 -4.65 -19.19 -14.91
N ASP A 230 -4.69 -20.53 -14.80
CA ASP A 230 -5.94 -21.34 -14.75
C ASP A 230 -6.56 -21.34 -13.33
N TYR A 231 -7.18 -20.22 -12.97
CA TYR A 231 -7.97 -20.08 -11.75
C TYR A 231 -8.94 -18.89 -11.86
N ALA A 232 -9.78 -18.69 -10.86
CA ALA A 232 -10.87 -17.72 -10.90
C ALA A 232 -10.46 -16.29 -11.32
N PHE A 233 -9.29 -15.82 -10.89
CA PHE A 233 -8.81 -14.49 -11.25
C PHE A 233 -8.37 -14.43 -12.74
N GLY A 234 -7.61 -15.42 -13.23
CA GLY A 234 -7.17 -15.44 -14.63
C GLY A 234 -8.35 -15.50 -15.61
N HIS A 235 -9.39 -16.29 -15.27
CA HIS A 235 -10.63 -16.31 -16.03
C HIS A 235 -11.36 -14.96 -15.98
N ALA A 236 -11.45 -14.32 -14.81
CA ALA A 236 -12.07 -13.00 -14.67
C ALA A 236 -11.33 -11.94 -15.50
N VAL A 237 -10.00 -11.95 -15.51
CA VAL A 237 -9.17 -11.05 -16.34
C VAL A 237 -9.49 -11.23 -17.82
N ALA A 238 -9.56 -12.48 -18.30
CA ALA A 238 -9.88 -12.78 -19.69
C ALA A 238 -11.30 -12.32 -20.06
N ASP A 239 -12.29 -12.65 -19.24
CA ASP A 239 -13.70 -12.34 -19.51
C ASP A 239 -13.96 -10.83 -19.50
N ASP A 240 -13.40 -10.11 -18.52
CA ASP A 240 -13.52 -8.66 -18.43
C ASP A 240 -12.84 -7.96 -19.61
N PHE A 241 -11.68 -8.46 -20.04
CA PHE A 241 -11.00 -7.89 -21.21
C PHE A 241 -11.73 -8.20 -22.51
N LYS A 242 -12.22 -9.43 -22.72
CA LYS A 242 -13.05 -9.79 -23.89
C LYS A 242 -14.27 -8.88 -23.99
N LYS A 243 -14.97 -8.69 -22.87
CA LYS A 243 -16.16 -7.81 -22.81
C LYS A 243 -15.77 -6.37 -23.18
N ALA A 244 -14.80 -5.78 -22.49
CA ALA A 244 -14.40 -4.40 -22.73
C ALA A 244 -13.89 -4.19 -24.16
N LEU A 245 -13.13 -5.16 -24.70
CA LEU A 245 -12.59 -5.10 -26.06
C LEU A 245 -13.70 -5.11 -27.10
N THR A 246 -14.69 -6.04 -26.96
CA THR A 246 -15.82 -6.17 -27.89
C THR A 246 -16.68 -4.90 -27.90
N GLU A 247 -16.93 -4.32 -26.73
CA GLU A 247 -17.70 -3.07 -26.61
C GLU A 247 -16.94 -1.85 -27.12
N GLY A 248 -15.63 -1.82 -26.90
CA GLY A 248 -14.81 -0.65 -27.18
C GLY A 248 -14.11 -0.63 -28.53
N ILE A 249 -13.74 -1.80 -29.12
CA ILE A 249 -13.03 -1.95 -30.39
C ILE A 249 -13.69 -3.09 -31.18
N PRO A 250 -14.80 -2.83 -31.86
CA PRO A 250 -15.61 -3.88 -32.52
C PRO A 250 -14.88 -4.68 -33.61
N ASP A 251 -13.83 -4.14 -34.21
CA ASP A 251 -12.99 -4.80 -35.22
C ASP A 251 -11.82 -5.60 -34.62
N ALA A 252 -11.66 -5.57 -33.30
CA ALA A 252 -10.66 -6.39 -32.59
C ALA A 252 -11.06 -7.88 -32.59
N LYS A 253 -10.04 -8.75 -32.60
CA LYS A 253 -10.19 -10.20 -32.63
C LYS A 253 -9.37 -10.86 -31.55
N ILE A 254 -9.97 -11.75 -30.79
CA ILE A 254 -9.25 -12.72 -29.98
C ILE A 254 -8.83 -13.87 -30.89
N VAL A 255 -7.54 -13.98 -31.17
CA VAL A 255 -6.97 -14.97 -32.09
C VAL A 255 -6.52 -16.25 -31.37
N GLY A 256 -6.60 -16.29 -30.06
CA GLY A 256 -6.35 -17.44 -29.23
C GLY A 256 -6.53 -17.12 -27.74
N GLU A 257 -6.79 -18.17 -26.97
CA GLU A 257 -6.99 -18.10 -25.53
C GLU A 257 -6.48 -19.40 -24.91
N ASP A 258 -5.56 -19.30 -23.96
CA ASP A 258 -5.02 -20.43 -23.19
C ASP A 258 -4.89 -20.06 -21.70
N TYR A 259 -4.93 -21.09 -20.88
CA TYR A 259 -4.74 -20.99 -19.44
C TYR A 259 -3.65 -21.97 -18.99
N ALA A 260 -2.71 -21.50 -18.18
CA ALA A 260 -1.65 -22.31 -17.60
C ALA A 260 -1.88 -22.54 -16.11
N PRO A 261 -1.61 -23.74 -15.57
CA PRO A 261 -1.62 -23.96 -14.13
C PRO A 261 -0.73 -22.98 -13.39
N ILE A 262 -1.14 -22.53 -12.18
CA ILE A 262 -0.28 -21.71 -11.32
C ILE A 262 1.01 -22.46 -11.02
N GLY A 263 2.16 -21.79 -11.15
CA GLY A 263 3.48 -22.37 -11.00
C GLY A 263 4.00 -23.06 -12.26
N GLN A 264 3.45 -22.72 -13.42
CA GLN A 264 3.90 -23.25 -14.71
C GLN A 264 5.36 -22.93 -14.97
N LYS A 265 6.15 -23.98 -15.27
CA LYS A 265 7.59 -23.83 -15.52
C LYS A 265 7.94 -23.76 -16.99
N ASP A 266 7.23 -24.49 -17.83
CA ASP A 266 7.45 -24.56 -19.27
C ASP A 266 6.29 -23.93 -20.05
N PHE A 267 6.51 -22.74 -20.59
CA PHE A 267 5.56 -22.04 -21.42
C PHE A 267 5.73 -22.33 -22.94
N GLY A 268 6.69 -23.18 -23.33
CA GLY A 268 6.99 -23.48 -24.72
C GLY A 268 5.78 -23.88 -25.56
N PRO A 269 4.91 -24.80 -25.14
CA PRO A 269 3.71 -25.18 -25.86
C PRO A 269 2.75 -24.01 -26.11
N TYR A 270 2.54 -23.13 -25.12
CA TYR A 270 1.69 -21.95 -25.23
C TYR A 270 2.29 -20.91 -26.17
N ILE A 271 3.60 -20.64 -26.02
CA ILE A 271 4.34 -19.70 -26.86
C ILE A 271 4.29 -20.12 -28.34
N SER A 272 4.38 -21.42 -28.62
CA SER A 272 4.26 -21.94 -29.99
C SER A 272 2.89 -21.65 -30.61
N LYS A 273 1.79 -21.78 -29.85
CA LYS A 273 0.46 -21.38 -30.27
C LYS A 273 0.34 -19.86 -30.49
N ILE A 274 0.87 -19.07 -29.59
CA ILE A 274 0.90 -17.62 -29.68
C ILE A 274 1.59 -17.19 -30.98
N LEU A 275 2.77 -17.72 -31.27
CA LEU A 275 3.52 -17.40 -32.49
C LEU A 275 2.76 -17.81 -33.77
N ALA A 276 2.06 -18.94 -33.74
CA ALA A 276 1.26 -19.42 -34.87
C ALA A 276 -0.04 -18.62 -35.11
N SER A 277 -0.55 -17.93 -34.06
CA SER A 277 -1.84 -17.22 -34.10
C SER A 277 -1.81 -15.92 -34.91
N GLY A 278 -0.63 -15.34 -35.10
CA GLY A 278 -0.47 -14.01 -35.66
C GLY A 278 -0.93 -12.89 -34.73
N ALA A 279 -0.94 -13.12 -33.39
CA ALA A 279 -1.24 -12.12 -32.40
C ALA A 279 -0.30 -10.91 -32.48
N GLU A 280 -0.84 -9.73 -32.24
CA GLU A 280 -0.10 -8.47 -32.14
C GLU A 280 0.14 -8.10 -30.68
N ILE A 281 -0.83 -8.44 -29.80
CA ILE A 281 -0.79 -8.24 -28.37
C ILE A 281 -1.06 -9.57 -27.65
N ILE A 282 -0.22 -9.91 -26.67
CA ILE A 282 -0.42 -10.99 -25.71
C ILE A 282 -0.91 -10.35 -24.43
N PHE A 283 -2.18 -10.53 -24.11
CA PHE A 283 -2.81 -9.95 -22.94
C PHE A 283 -2.82 -10.98 -21.80
N THR A 284 -2.31 -10.59 -20.63
CA THR A 284 -2.17 -11.50 -19.49
C THR A 284 -2.40 -10.80 -18.16
N GLY A 285 -3.11 -11.48 -17.25
CA GLY A 285 -3.18 -11.14 -15.83
C GLY A 285 -2.20 -11.96 -14.98
N ASP A 286 -1.27 -12.68 -15.58
CA ASP A 286 -0.27 -13.43 -14.84
C ASP A 286 0.63 -12.49 -14.03
N TYR A 287 1.19 -13.01 -12.96
CA TYR A 287 2.08 -12.28 -12.06
C TYR A 287 3.18 -13.19 -11.50
N GLY A 288 4.16 -12.60 -10.82
CA GLY A 288 5.23 -13.33 -10.17
C GLY A 288 6.09 -14.13 -11.16
N VAL A 289 6.49 -15.32 -10.73
CA VAL A 289 7.40 -16.19 -11.48
C VAL A 289 6.78 -16.67 -12.79
N ASP A 290 5.47 -16.88 -12.85
CA ASP A 290 4.77 -17.35 -14.06
C ASP A 290 4.87 -16.31 -15.17
N LEU A 291 4.57 -15.03 -14.86
CA LEU A 291 4.73 -13.93 -15.80
C LEU A 291 6.19 -13.79 -16.26
N SER A 292 7.13 -13.88 -15.32
CA SER A 292 8.56 -13.83 -15.64
C SER A 292 8.97 -14.94 -16.59
N ASN A 293 8.52 -16.17 -16.35
CA ASN A 293 8.79 -17.32 -17.22
C ASN A 293 8.19 -17.15 -18.60
N LEU A 294 6.93 -16.72 -18.68
CA LEU A 294 6.25 -16.45 -19.96
C LEU A 294 7.03 -15.44 -20.82
N ILE A 295 7.45 -14.32 -20.25
CA ILE A 295 8.16 -13.28 -20.99
C ILE A 295 9.57 -13.73 -21.38
N ILE A 296 10.35 -14.32 -20.46
CA ILE A 296 11.72 -14.76 -20.72
C ILE A 296 11.75 -15.87 -21.78
N GLN A 297 10.88 -16.88 -21.65
CA GLN A 297 10.81 -17.96 -22.64
C GLN A 297 10.24 -17.46 -23.96
N GLY A 298 9.25 -16.58 -23.93
CA GLY A 298 8.73 -15.94 -25.15
C GLY A 298 9.80 -15.22 -25.95
N ALA A 299 10.64 -14.42 -25.28
CA ALA A 299 11.75 -13.74 -25.93
C ALA A 299 12.77 -14.72 -26.53
N ARG A 300 13.11 -15.83 -25.84
CA ARG A 300 14.01 -16.88 -26.33
C ARG A 300 13.43 -17.62 -27.53
N MET A 301 12.13 -17.81 -27.60
CA MET A 301 11.43 -18.50 -28.70
C MET A 301 11.04 -17.58 -29.85
N GLY A 302 11.30 -16.27 -29.76
CA GLY A 302 11.11 -15.35 -30.87
C GLY A 302 9.96 -14.35 -30.71
N ILE A 303 9.30 -14.29 -29.58
CA ILE A 303 8.37 -13.17 -29.26
C ILE A 303 9.23 -11.93 -29.06
N LYS A 304 9.09 -10.99 -29.96
CA LYS A 304 9.80 -9.70 -29.99
C LYS A 304 8.95 -8.67 -30.70
N LEU A 305 9.30 -7.41 -30.61
CA LEU A 305 8.63 -6.37 -31.36
C LEU A 305 8.50 -6.73 -32.84
N PRO A 306 7.34 -6.53 -33.49
CA PRO A 306 6.23 -5.70 -33.02
C PRO A 306 5.22 -6.39 -32.08
N VAL A 307 5.32 -7.70 -31.82
CA VAL A 307 4.46 -8.40 -30.84
C VAL A 307 4.80 -7.93 -29.43
N ARG A 308 3.79 -7.63 -28.62
CA ARG A 308 3.94 -7.04 -27.30
C ARG A 308 3.13 -7.78 -26.26
N TYR A 309 3.60 -7.76 -25.03
CA TYR A 309 2.78 -8.13 -23.88
C TYR A 309 2.01 -6.92 -23.35
N ALA A 310 0.83 -7.17 -22.80
CA ALA A 310 0.06 -6.22 -22.02
C ALA A 310 -0.37 -6.91 -20.72
N THR A 311 0.06 -6.39 -19.58
CA THR A 311 -0.11 -7.05 -18.29
C THR A 311 -0.54 -6.09 -17.18
N TYR A 312 -1.06 -6.66 -16.07
CA TYR A 312 -1.45 -5.90 -14.89
C TYR A 312 -0.30 -5.74 -13.88
N PHE A 313 0.67 -6.66 -13.86
CA PHE A 313 1.61 -6.82 -12.76
C PHE A 313 3.07 -6.95 -13.22
N LEU A 314 3.60 -5.94 -13.87
CA LEU A 314 5.02 -5.86 -14.22
C LEU A 314 5.56 -4.46 -13.87
N ASP A 315 5.43 -4.09 -12.62
CA ASP A 315 5.71 -2.76 -12.10
C ASP A 315 6.61 -2.76 -10.85
N ASP A 316 7.25 -3.90 -10.56
CA ASP A 316 8.06 -4.08 -9.36
C ASP A 316 9.57 -4.13 -9.63
N ASP A 317 10.33 -3.89 -8.58
CA ASP A 317 11.78 -3.86 -8.56
C ASP A 317 12.44 -5.22 -8.23
N VAL A 318 11.65 -6.30 -8.25
CA VAL A 318 12.12 -7.68 -8.04
C VAL A 318 12.12 -8.47 -9.34
N GLN A 319 10.99 -8.47 -10.07
CA GLN A 319 10.85 -9.23 -11.31
C GLN A 319 11.55 -8.55 -12.49
N LEU A 320 11.39 -7.24 -12.66
CA LEU A 320 11.95 -6.52 -13.79
C LEU A 320 13.47 -6.64 -13.93
N PRO A 321 14.29 -6.59 -12.85
CA PRO A 321 15.72 -6.85 -12.96
C PRO A 321 16.05 -8.25 -13.49
N GLN A 322 15.23 -9.27 -13.18
CA GLN A 322 15.43 -10.66 -13.61
C GLN A 322 15.02 -10.89 -15.06
N ILE A 323 13.93 -10.26 -15.51
CA ILE A 323 13.44 -10.35 -16.88
C ILE A 323 14.34 -9.51 -17.80
N GLY A 324 14.81 -8.37 -17.34
CA GLY A 324 15.75 -7.50 -18.05
C GLY A 324 15.19 -7.04 -19.40
N GLN A 325 16.03 -7.11 -20.45
CA GLN A 325 15.68 -6.62 -21.79
C GLN A 325 14.51 -7.36 -22.45
N ALA A 326 14.16 -8.55 -21.99
CA ALA A 326 12.99 -9.28 -22.50
C ALA A 326 11.66 -8.58 -22.16
N ALA A 327 11.64 -7.73 -21.14
CA ALA A 327 10.45 -6.95 -20.77
C ALA A 327 10.20 -5.74 -21.68
N VAL A 328 11.21 -5.28 -22.45
CA VAL A 328 11.11 -4.04 -23.24
C VAL A 328 9.99 -4.11 -24.27
N GLY A 329 9.16 -3.07 -24.30
CA GLY A 329 7.97 -2.99 -25.14
C GLY A 329 6.71 -3.60 -24.54
N THR A 330 6.77 -4.20 -23.36
CA THR A 330 5.59 -4.65 -22.59
C THR A 330 4.83 -3.44 -22.07
N PHE A 331 3.50 -3.48 -22.20
CA PHE A 331 2.62 -2.51 -21.56
C PHE A 331 2.22 -3.01 -20.17
N VAL A 332 2.23 -2.12 -19.21
CA VAL A 332 1.76 -2.38 -17.83
C VAL A 332 0.71 -1.36 -17.42
N ASN A 333 -0.43 -1.84 -16.95
CA ASN A 333 -1.44 -1.02 -16.27
C ASN A 333 -1.36 -1.28 -14.77
N SER A 334 -0.97 -0.30 -14.02
CA SER A 334 -0.75 -0.39 -12.59
C SER A 334 -1.65 0.57 -11.83
N THR A 335 -1.93 0.29 -10.57
CA THR A 335 -2.59 1.24 -9.65
C THR A 335 -1.72 2.48 -9.42
N TYR A 336 -0.40 2.31 -9.44
CA TYR A 336 0.58 3.37 -9.31
C TYR A 336 1.88 3.00 -10.03
N LEU A 337 2.47 3.97 -10.70
CA LEU A 337 3.84 3.87 -11.24
C LEU A 337 4.66 5.05 -10.70
N PRO A 338 5.87 4.83 -10.16
CA PRO A 338 6.70 5.92 -9.63
C PRO A 338 7.10 6.94 -10.69
N THR A 339 6.95 6.59 -11.95
CA THR A 339 7.24 7.45 -13.10
C THR A 339 6.07 8.37 -13.52
N ILE A 340 4.95 8.34 -12.81
CA ILE A 340 3.81 9.25 -13.02
C ILE A 340 4.25 10.71 -12.75
N ASN A 341 3.86 11.60 -13.68
CA ASN A 341 4.28 13.00 -13.66
C ASN A 341 3.23 13.91 -13.01
N THR A 342 2.99 13.76 -11.70
CA THR A 342 2.19 14.70 -10.90
C THR A 342 3.06 15.44 -9.91
N PRO A 343 2.67 16.67 -9.48
CA PRO A 343 3.40 17.38 -8.42
C PRO A 343 3.47 16.59 -7.11
N GLN A 344 2.37 15.91 -6.75
CA GLN A 344 2.27 15.09 -5.54
C GLN A 344 3.25 13.91 -5.58
N ASN A 345 3.32 13.23 -6.73
CA ASN A 345 4.24 12.11 -6.89
C ASN A 345 5.71 12.57 -6.86
N LYS A 346 6.04 13.68 -7.52
CA LYS A 346 7.42 14.24 -7.46
C LYS A 346 7.84 14.50 -6.02
N ALA A 347 6.99 15.21 -5.26
CA ALA A 347 7.28 15.51 -3.86
C ALA A 347 7.37 14.23 -3.00
N PHE A 348 6.52 13.23 -3.26
CA PHE A 348 6.60 11.93 -2.60
C PHE A 348 7.92 11.20 -2.91
N LEU A 349 8.33 11.14 -4.18
CA LEU A 349 9.59 10.49 -4.60
C LEU A 349 10.81 11.14 -3.95
N GLU A 350 10.84 12.48 -3.83
CA GLU A 350 11.94 13.20 -3.16
C GLU A 350 12.04 12.81 -1.68
N ARG A 351 10.89 12.75 -0.98
CA ARG A 351 10.84 12.36 0.44
C ARG A 351 11.21 10.90 0.64
N TRP A 352 10.65 10.01 -0.20
CA TRP A 352 10.97 8.58 -0.20
C TRP A 352 12.47 8.34 -0.44
N HIS A 353 13.02 8.90 -1.51
CA HIS A 353 14.43 8.72 -1.86
C HIS A 353 15.38 9.26 -0.79
N LYS A 354 15.04 10.38 -0.15
CA LYS A 354 15.81 10.93 0.97
C LYS A 354 15.93 9.94 2.14
N GLU A 355 14.87 9.17 2.41
CA GLU A 355 14.83 8.19 3.51
C GLU A 355 15.45 6.85 3.12
N PHE A 356 15.20 6.37 1.89
CA PHE A 356 15.44 4.98 1.49
C PHE A 356 16.47 4.79 0.37
N LYS A 357 17.20 5.83 -0.06
CA LYS A 357 18.18 5.75 -1.17
C LYS A 357 19.25 4.65 -1.01
N ASP A 358 19.62 4.33 0.23
CA ASP A 358 20.64 3.35 0.57
C ASP A 358 20.05 1.98 0.99
N THR A 359 18.81 1.71 0.59
CA THR A 359 18.09 0.45 0.87
C THR A 359 17.86 -0.35 -0.40
N ALA A 360 17.21 -1.51 -0.26
CA ALA A 360 16.77 -2.32 -1.40
C ALA A 360 15.69 -1.62 -2.26
N HIS A 361 14.98 -0.64 -1.70
CA HIS A 361 13.86 0.05 -2.34
C HIS A 361 14.08 1.57 -2.41
N PRO A 362 15.07 2.04 -3.19
CA PRO A 362 15.38 3.47 -3.32
C PRO A 362 14.25 4.27 -4.00
N TRP A 363 13.36 3.58 -4.70
CA TRP A 363 12.16 4.12 -5.35
C TRP A 363 10.93 3.27 -5.01
N PRO A 364 9.76 3.87 -4.78
CA PRO A 364 8.56 3.17 -4.31
C PRO A 364 7.80 2.51 -5.46
N ALA A 365 8.29 1.40 -6.00
CA ALA A 365 7.62 0.62 -7.03
C ALA A 365 6.48 -0.24 -6.47
N ALA A 366 5.48 -0.56 -7.31
CA ALA A 366 4.36 -1.46 -7.00
C ALA A 366 3.69 -1.18 -5.63
N ASN A 367 3.61 -2.21 -4.81
CA ASN A 367 2.93 -2.23 -3.51
C ASN A 367 3.42 -1.15 -2.52
N LEU A 368 4.67 -0.70 -2.65
CA LEU A 368 5.22 0.41 -1.87
C LEU A 368 4.39 1.70 -2.08
N GLY A 369 4.12 2.04 -3.36
CA GLY A 369 3.32 3.21 -3.70
C GLY A 369 1.83 3.02 -3.47
N TYR A 370 1.28 1.82 -3.73
CA TYR A 370 -0.16 1.54 -3.53
C TYR A 370 -0.56 1.70 -2.08
N SER A 371 0.17 1.06 -1.17
CA SER A 371 -0.13 1.07 0.25
C SER A 371 0.01 2.47 0.85
N TYR A 372 1.05 3.21 0.47
CA TYR A 372 1.18 4.62 0.86
C TYR A 372 -0.03 5.44 0.41
N ASN A 373 -0.36 5.39 -0.89
CA ASN A 373 -1.43 6.20 -1.47
C ASN A 373 -2.81 5.88 -0.86
N GLY A 374 -3.10 4.58 -0.68
CA GLY A 374 -4.36 4.13 -0.07
C GLY A 374 -4.50 4.53 1.39
N ALA A 375 -3.42 4.40 2.18
CA ALA A 375 -3.38 4.84 3.57
C ALA A 375 -3.58 6.37 3.69
N MET A 376 -2.90 7.15 2.85
CA MET A 376 -3.03 8.62 2.87
C MET A 376 -4.44 9.08 2.50
N PHE A 377 -5.15 8.35 1.62
CA PHE A 377 -6.54 8.66 1.33
C PHE A 377 -7.47 8.37 2.51
N LEU A 378 -7.29 7.24 3.21
CA LEU A 378 -8.00 6.95 4.46
C LEU A 378 -7.71 8.03 5.52
N PHE A 379 -6.44 8.41 5.70
CA PHE A 379 -6.06 9.44 6.67
C PHE A 379 -6.69 10.81 6.34
N ALA A 380 -6.78 11.15 5.06
CA ALA A 380 -7.48 12.35 4.60
C ALA A 380 -8.98 12.29 4.91
N ALA A 381 -9.61 11.10 4.76
CA ALA A 381 -11.03 10.92 5.10
C ALA A 381 -11.27 11.06 6.62
N ILE A 382 -10.40 10.51 7.46
CA ILE A 382 -10.46 10.68 8.93
C ILE A 382 -10.30 12.15 9.31
N LYS A 383 -9.35 12.87 8.71
CA LYS A 383 -9.16 14.31 8.93
C LYS A 383 -10.40 15.11 8.52
N LYS A 384 -11.00 14.80 7.36
CA LYS A 384 -12.23 15.44 6.88
C LYS A 384 -13.42 15.17 7.79
N ALA A 385 -13.52 13.95 8.33
CA ALA A 385 -14.56 13.58 9.28
C ALA A 385 -14.42 14.31 10.63
N GLY A 386 -13.21 14.73 11.01
CA GLY A 386 -12.90 15.26 12.34
C GLY A 386 -13.14 14.25 13.46
N SER A 387 -13.20 12.97 13.15
CA SER A 387 -13.57 11.89 14.06
C SER A 387 -12.93 10.56 13.66
N PHE A 388 -12.73 9.68 14.63
CA PHE A 388 -12.37 8.28 14.38
C PHE A 388 -13.60 7.35 14.35
N ASP A 389 -14.80 7.87 14.58
CA ASP A 389 -16.03 7.10 14.48
C ASP A 389 -16.25 6.61 13.04
N PRO A 390 -16.41 5.29 12.82
CA PRO A 390 -16.52 4.73 11.48
C PRO A 390 -17.68 5.32 10.66
N GLU A 391 -18.83 5.60 11.27
CA GLU A 391 -19.99 6.17 10.55
C GLU A 391 -19.70 7.61 10.07
N ALA A 392 -19.00 8.40 10.91
CA ALA A 392 -18.57 9.74 10.52
C ALA A 392 -17.54 9.71 9.39
N VAL A 393 -16.57 8.76 9.43
CA VAL A 393 -15.56 8.60 8.40
C VAL A 393 -16.19 8.12 7.09
N ILE A 394 -17.10 7.14 7.11
CA ILE A 394 -17.84 6.68 5.93
C ILE A 394 -18.51 7.86 5.24
N LYS A 395 -19.32 8.64 5.99
CA LYS A 395 -20.02 9.81 5.46
C LYS A 395 -19.07 10.85 4.85
N ALA A 396 -17.91 11.05 5.46
CA ALA A 396 -16.93 12.02 4.97
C ALA A 396 -16.19 11.50 3.73
N TRP A 397 -15.98 10.18 3.61
CA TRP A 397 -15.23 9.56 2.52
C TRP A 397 -16.08 9.35 1.26
N GLU A 398 -17.39 9.07 1.41
CA GLU A 398 -18.33 8.97 0.29
C GLU A 398 -18.33 10.28 -0.53
N GLY A 399 -18.04 10.16 -1.82
CA GLY A 399 -17.92 11.29 -2.74
C GLY A 399 -16.69 12.20 -2.53
N MET A 400 -15.77 11.83 -1.65
CA MET A 400 -14.57 12.63 -1.38
C MET A 400 -13.63 12.63 -2.57
N GLU A 401 -13.22 13.83 -2.99
CA GLU A 401 -12.10 14.04 -3.90
C GLU A 401 -10.78 14.14 -3.13
N TYR A 402 -9.71 13.62 -3.73
CA TYR A 402 -8.36 13.63 -3.16
C TYR A 402 -7.32 13.79 -4.25
N ASP A 403 -6.40 14.74 -4.09
CA ASP A 403 -5.26 14.94 -4.98
C ASP A 403 -4.12 14.00 -4.55
N SER A 404 -3.99 12.91 -5.28
CA SER A 404 -3.14 11.79 -4.96
C SER A 404 -1.86 11.73 -5.82
N LEU A 405 -1.03 10.69 -5.58
CA LEU A 405 0.16 10.42 -6.39
C LEU A 405 -0.17 10.21 -7.88
N VAL A 406 -1.35 9.67 -8.18
CA VAL A 406 -1.79 9.36 -9.55
C VAL A 406 -2.68 10.45 -10.16
N GLY A 407 -2.81 11.58 -9.48
CA GLY A 407 -3.75 12.65 -9.84
C GLY A 407 -5.02 12.62 -8.99
N LYS A 408 -6.09 13.24 -9.50
CA LYS A 408 -7.36 13.31 -8.76
C LYS A 408 -7.97 11.91 -8.60
N GLN A 409 -8.34 11.58 -7.38
CA GLN A 409 -9.09 10.37 -7.01
C GLN A 409 -10.43 10.76 -6.39
N ILE A 410 -11.45 9.95 -6.60
CA ILE A 410 -12.78 10.15 -6.01
C ILE A 410 -13.24 8.82 -5.42
N MET A 411 -13.66 8.82 -4.16
CA MET A 411 -14.31 7.66 -3.55
C MET A 411 -15.79 7.66 -3.95
N ARG A 412 -16.20 6.75 -4.82
CA ARG A 412 -17.59 6.68 -5.29
C ARG A 412 -18.53 6.28 -4.14
N ALA A 413 -19.56 7.09 -3.92
CA ALA A 413 -20.42 6.95 -2.74
C ALA A 413 -21.29 5.69 -2.77
N CYS A 414 -21.69 5.19 -3.94
CA CYS A 414 -22.65 4.08 -4.02
C CYS A 414 -22.03 2.71 -3.75
N ASP A 415 -20.71 2.52 -4.02
CA ASP A 415 -20.02 1.23 -3.88
C ASP A 415 -18.67 1.29 -3.22
N HIS A 416 -18.25 2.46 -2.73
CA HIS A 416 -16.95 2.69 -2.10
C HIS A 416 -15.74 2.20 -2.94
N GLN A 417 -15.92 2.23 -4.27
CA GLN A 417 -14.86 1.99 -5.22
C GLN A 417 -14.15 3.30 -5.54
N ILE A 418 -12.83 3.30 -5.47
CA ILE A 418 -12.05 4.44 -5.95
C ILE A 418 -12.25 4.63 -7.45
N MET A 419 -12.43 5.85 -7.87
CA MET A 419 -12.33 6.28 -9.25
C MET A 419 -11.03 7.09 -9.40
N MET A 420 -10.21 6.75 -10.38
CA MET A 420 -8.93 7.41 -10.62
C MET A 420 -8.48 7.21 -12.07
N PRO A 421 -7.54 8.05 -12.59
CA PRO A 421 -6.95 7.83 -13.90
C PRO A 421 -6.18 6.50 -13.96
N GLY A 422 -6.21 5.83 -15.12
CA GLY A 422 -5.52 4.56 -15.35
C GLY A 422 -4.15 4.77 -15.98
N PRO A 423 -3.03 4.64 -15.26
CA PRO A 423 -1.71 4.73 -15.87
C PRO A 423 -1.41 3.47 -16.68
N ILE A 424 -1.01 3.66 -17.95
CA ILE A 424 -0.48 2.59 -18.79
C ILE A 424 0.92 3.01 -19.24
N GLY A 425 1.93 2.30 -18.76
CA GLY A 425 3.32 2.51 -19.11
C GLY A 425 3.81 1.48 -20.12
N GLU A 426 4.70 1.87 -21.03
CA GLU A 426 5.50 0.96 -21.85
C GLU A 426 6.87 0.81 -21.21
N ILE A 427 7.31 -0.42 -20.98
CA ILE A 427 8.64 -0.69 -20.42
C ILE A 427 9.71 -0.30 -21.43
N GLN A 428 10.52 0.67 -21.04
CA GLN A 428 11.64 1.20 -21.80
C GLN A 428 12.94 0.50 -21.42
N ALA A 429 13.89 0.39 -22.36
CA ALA A 429 15.20 -0.23 -22.11
C ALA A 429 16.04 0.53 -21.06
N LYS A 430 15.78 1.83 -20.89
CA LYS A 430 16.41 2.68 -19.88
C LYS A 430 15.32 3.42 -19.12
N SER A 431 15.41 3.41 -17.79
CA SER A 431 14.51 4.15 -16.93
C SER A 431 15.18 5.39 -16.34
N ARG A 432 14.36 6.39 -16.01
CA ARG A 432 14.80 7.60 -15.29
C ARG A 432 15.14 7.32 -13.81
N LEU A 433 14.49 6.32 -13.22
CA LEU A 433 14.58 6.03 -11.80
C LEU A 433 15.38 4.76 -11.48
N PHE A 434 15.34 3.77 -12.40
CA PHE A 434 15.89 2.45 -12.14
C PHE A 434 17.08 2.13 -13.06
N SER A 435 17.99 1.30 -12.58
CA SER A 435 19.12 0.77 -13.37
C SER A 435 18.73 -0.36 -14.33
N PHE A 436 17.46 -0.75 -14.33
CA PHE A 436 16.87 -1.81 -15.17
C PHE A 436 15.69 -1.25 -15.99
N PRO A 437 15.20 -1.98 -17.03
CA PRO A 437 14.04 -1.58 -17.81
C PRO A 437 12.82 -1.33 -16.93
N PHE A 438 12.13 -0.21 -17.13
CA PHE A 438 10.94 0.15 -16.40
C PHE A 438 9.98 0.99 -17.23
N ALA A 439 8.71 1.06 -16.81
CA ALA A 439 7.69 1.87 -17.47
C ALA A 439 7.87 3.36 -17.13
N ASP A 440 8.37 4.12 -18.10
CA ASP A 440 8.53 5.56 -17.99
C ASP A 440 7.43 6.31 -18.74
N ASN A 441 7.07 7.51 -18.24
CA ASN A 441 6.08 8.41 -18.88
C ASN A 441 4.74 7.72 -19.23
N PRO A 442 4.03 7.13 -18.26
CA PRO A 442 2.79 6.42 -18.55
C PRO A 442 1.74 7.35 -19.14
N VAL A 443 0.96 6.81 -20.09
CA VAL A 443 -0.26 7.44 -20.57
C VAL A 443 -1.31 7.33 -19.48
N MET A 444 -1.91 8.46 -19.10
CA MET A 444 -2.96 8.51 -18.09
C MET A 444 -4.32 8.42 -18.79
N ILE A 445 -4.98 7.28 -18.71
CA ILE A 445 -6.34 7.12 -19.23
C ILE A 445 -7.31 7.85 -18.31
N PRO A 446 -8.19 8.71 -18.85
CA PRO A 446 -9.12 9.49 -18.03
C PRO A 446 -10.00 8.62 -17.13
N MET A 447 -10.24 9.10 -15.90
CA MET A 447 -10.98 8.39 -14.86
C MET A 447 -12.37 7.91 -15.31
N ASP A 448 -13.12 8.74 -16.06
CA ASP A 448 -14.45 8.42 -16.60
C ASP A 448 -14.42 7.26 -17.61
N LYS A 449 -13.30 7.05 -18.29
CA LYS A 449 -13.09 5.93 -19.23
C LYS A 449 -12.72 4.64 -18.50
N VAL A 450 -12.00 4.78 -17.38
CA VAL A 450 -11.56 3.65 -16.54
C VAL A 450 -12.69 3.13 -15.66
N ALA A 451 -13.42 4.03 -15.03
CA ALA A 451 -14.47 3.67 -14.05
C ALA A 451 -15.57 2.79 -14.69
N VAL A 452 -15.91 1.69 -13.99
CA VAL A 452 -17.08 0.87 -14.35
C VAL A 452 -18.34 1.73 -14.13
N PRO A 453 -19.26 1.82 -15.11
CA PRO A 453 -20.50 2.58 -14.95
C PRO A 453 -21.30 2.08 -13.72
N PRO A 454 -21.97 2.97 -12.97
CA PRO A 454 -22.74 2.60 -11.78
C PRO A 454 -23.71 1.44 -12.01
N GLY A 455 -24.45 1.44 -13.11
CA GLY A 455 -25.42 0.39 -13.47
C GLY A 455 -24.81 -0.98 -13.76
N GLU A 456 -23.49 -1.06 -13.95
CA GLU A 456 -22.77 -2.29 -14.27
C GLU A 456 -21.97 -2.86 -13.09
N THR A 457 -21.93 -2.18 -11.95
CA THR A 457 -21.12 -2.60 -10.79
C THR A 457 -21.67 -3.86 -10.10
N GLY A 458 -22.93 -4.21 -10.33
CA GLY A 458 -23.62 -5.25 -9.59
C GLY A 458 -24.00 -4.86 -8.16
N ASN A 459 -23.72 -3.61 -7.77
CA ASN A 459 -24.10 -3.07 -6.46
C ASN A 459 -25.49 -2.41 -6.55
N PRO A 460 -26.49 -2.89 -5.78
CA PRO A 460 -27.84 -2.33 -5.84
C PRO A 460 -27.92 -0.87 -5.44
N ARG A 461 -27.00 -0.35 -4.62
CA ARG A 461 -26.94 1.08 -4.27
C ARG A 461 -26.60 1.96 -5.48
N CYS A 462 -25.87 1.43 -6.46
CA CYS A 462 -25.49 2.17 -7.66
C CYS A 462 -26.59 2.25 -8.71
N THR A 463 -27.60 1.37 -8.64
CA THR A 463 -28.74 1.32 -9.60
C THR A 463 -29.96 2.10 -9.11
N GLY A 464 -30.06 2.41 -7.81
CA GLY A 464 -31.21 3.07 -7.18
C GLY A 464 -31.17 4.60 -7.15
N GLY A 465 -30.13 5.23 -7.68
CA GLY A 465 -30.00 6.68 -7.77
C GLY A 465 -30.49 7.21 -9.13
N LYS A 466 -31.79 7.50 -9.25
CA LYS A 466 -32.30 8.49 -10.21
C LYS A 466 -32.32 9.83 -9.54
#